data_9c1f1c6bdae5c4f862b2b3c2c0a8743c
#
_entry.id   9c1f1c6bdae5c4f862b2b3c2c0a8743c
#
_cell.length_a   1.000
_cell.length_b   1.000
_cell.length_c   1.000
_cell.angle_alpha   90.00
_cell.angle_beta   90.00
_cell.angle_gamma   90.00
#
_symmetry.space_group_name_H-M   'P 1'
#
loop_
_entity.id
_entity.type
_entity.pdbx_description
1 polymer ?
#
loop_
_entity_poly.entity_id
_entity_poly.type
_entity_poly.pdbx_seq_one_letter_code
_entity_poly.pdbx_strand_id
1 'polypeptide(L)'
;MKAIIKITVLIYSFISLIACDDMNSLHEEYLKKGEIIYTGIIDSLKTYPGNNRVRFTWEINSDPRITKVVLYWNERNDSTIVQVNRTTAGKLPMETIVNLPEGTYIFEFATKDDDGHQSLYVEQSVEIYGDKLIQTLRNRSVEDISDISGNSTKVSWYPIEDLTIQYTTIKYLDFSDPDSPTEKKLRIENTEMETTLSGIRSGEILEVVSSHLPANGRDSIDALPKEYEFP
;
A
#
# COMPACT_ATOMS: atom_id res chain seq x y z
N MET A 1 -9.91 58.44 65.59
CA MET A 1 -10.59 57.37 64.87
C MET A 1 -10.75 57.64 63.37
N LYS A 2 -11.30 58.78 62.91
CA LYS A 2 -11.52 59.08 61.48
C LYS A 2 -10.23 59.13 60.65
N ALA A 3 -9.10 59.57 61.22
CA ALA A 3 -7.82 59.65 60.51
C ALA A 3 -7.22 58.23 60.32
N ILE A 4 -7.32 57.30 61.29
CA ILE A 4 -6.83 55.95 61.21
C ILE A 4 -7.60 55.17 60.15
N ILE A 5 -8.94 55.33 60.10
CA ILE A 5 -9.78 54.68 59.05
C ILE A 5 -9.39 55.13 57.65
N LYS A 6 -9.11 56.43 57.44
CA LYS A 6 -8.68 56.94 56.14
C LYS A 6 -7.32 56.38 55.73
N ILE A 7 -6.38 56.24 56.65
CA ILE A 7 -5.05 55.66 56.36
C ILE A 7 -5.18 54.16 56.06
N THR A 8 -6.03 53.43 56.77
CA THR A 8 -6.25 51.98 56.51
C THR A 8 -6.90 51.75 55.14
N VAL A 9 -7.87 52.56 54.76
CA VAL A 9 -8.52 52.49 53.42
C VAL A 9 -7.53 52.85 52.32
N LEU A 10 -6.64 53.85 52.56
CA LEU A 10 -5.63 54.23 51.57
C LEU A 10 -4.59 53.12 51.37
N ILE A 11 -4.14 52.43 52.45
CA ILE A 11 -3.21 51.29 52.38
C ILE A 11 -3.86 50.11 51.67
N TYR A 12 -5.13 49.80 51.95
CA TYR A 12 -5.86 48.72 51.29
C TYR A 12 -6.04 48.98 49.79
N SER A 13 -6.30 50.23 49.37
CA SER A 13 -6.38 50.67 48.02
C SER A 13 -5.03 50.58 47.29
N PHE A 14 -3.91 50.77 48.00
CA PHE A 14 -2.58 50.66 47.40
C PHE A 14 -2.12 49.21 47.24
N ILE A 15 -2.53 48.32 48.13
CA ILE A 15 -2.23 46.87 48.05
C ILE A 15 -2.99 46.22 46.87
N SER A 16 -4.20 46.64 46.57
CA SER A 16 -4.98 46.14 45.42
C SER A 16 -4.43 46.55 44.07
N LEU A 17 -3.50 47.48 43.98
CA LEU A 17 -2.84 47.87 42.71
C LEU A 17 -1.59 47.03 42.39
N ILE A 18 -1.08 46.22 43.33
CA ILE A 18 0.11 45.39 43.13
C ILE A 18 -0.27 43.96 42.75
N ALA A 19 -1.55 43.61 42.75
CA ALA A 19 -2.05 42.25 42.41
C ALA A 19 -2.25 42.04 40.91
N CYS A 20 -1.56 42.79 40.07
CA CYS A 20 -1.48 42.51 38.64
C CYS A 20 -0.27 41.59 38.41
N ASP A 21 -0.39 40.33 38.79
CA ASP A 21 0.51 39.31 38.30
C ASP A 21 0.34 39.26 36.78
N ASP A 22 1.45 39.25 36.06
CA ASP A 22 1.44 39.28 34.61
C ASP A 22 0.65 38.07 34.10
N MET A 23 -0.54 38.35 33.57
CA MET A 23 -1.47 37.31 33.04
C MET A 23 -0.82 36.48 31.96
N ASN A 24 0.33 36.93 31.43
CA ASN A 24 1.12 36.22 30.42
C ASN A 24 2.20 35.32 31.03
N SER A 25 2.49 35.36 32.33
CA SER A 25 3.56 34.58 32.94
C SER A 25 3.36 33.05 32.74
N LEU A 26 2.12 32.60 32.79
CA LEU A 26 1.75 31.19 32.51
C LEU A 26 1.91 30.82 31.04
N HIS A 27 1.89 31.78 30.13
CA HIS A 27 2.03 31.56 28.69
C HIS A 27 3.40 31.99 28.16
N GLU A 28 4.27 32.58 29.00
CA GLU A 28 5.58 33.06 28.59
C GLU A 28 6.47 31.96 28.00
N GLU A 29 6.38 30.76 28.54
CA GLU A 29 7.11 29.60 28.01
C GLU A 29 6.66 29.21 26.59
N TYR A 30 5.37 29.35 26.27
CA TYR A 30 4.82 29.13 24.95
C TYR A 30 5.16 30.28 23.98
N LEU A 31 5.13 31.52 24.46
CA LEU A 31 5.47 32.70 23.67
C LEU A 31 6.96 32.79 23.34
N LYS A 32 7.83 32.29 24.22
CA LYS A 32 9.29 32.26 24.00
C LYS A 32 9.71 31.24 22.90
N LYS A 33 8.91 30.21 22.64
CA LYS A 33 9.19 29.23 21.58
C LYS A 33 8.88 29.74 20.18
N GLY A 34 8.27 30.93 20.06
CA GLY A 34 7.86 31.49 18.78
C GLY A 34 6.66 30.78 18.16
N GLU A 35 6.21 31.26 17.03
CA GLU A 35 5.13 30.66 16.26
C GLU A 35 5.61 29.36 15.60
N ILE A 36 4.87 28.26 15.81
CA ILE A 36 5.16 27.00 15.14
C ILE A 36 4.56 27.08 13.73
N ILE A 37 5.44 27.17 12.75
CA ILE A 37 5.04 27.18 11.34
C ILE A 37 4.97 25.75 10.83
N TYR A 38 3.82 25.36 10.26
CA TYR A 38 3.64 24.06 9.61
C TYR A 38 3.63 24.23 8.10
N THR A 39 4.17 23.25 7.40
CA THR A 39 3.92 23.06 5.97
C THR A 39 2.55 22.40 5.76
N GLY A 40 1.97 22.52 4.57
CA GLY A 40 0.70 21.87 4.24
C GLY A 40 0.84 20.34 4.23
N ILE A 41 -0.16 19.60 4.70
CA ILE A 41 -0.20 18.12 4.64
C ILE A 41 -0.39 17.64 3.19
N ILE A 42 -0.08 16.37 2.93
CA ILE A 42 -0.46 15.70 1.68
C ILE A 42 -1.98 15.50 1.62
N ASP A 43 -2.52 15.36 0.40
CA ASP A 43 -3.94 15.15 0.11
C ASP A 43 -4.13 13.91 -0.76
N SER A 44 -5.35 13.35 -0.77
CA SER A 44 -5.77 12.27 -1.68
C SER A 44 -4.85 11.03 -1.65
N LEU A 45 -4.30 10.68 -0.47
CA LEU A 45 -3.45 9.52 -0.30
C LEU A 45 -4.19 8.23 -0.68
N LYS A 46 -3.59 7.44 -1.57
CA LYS A 46 -4.05 6.10 -1.96
C LYS A 46 -2.91 5.11 -1.87
N THR A 47 -3.24 3.88 -1.52
CA THR A 47 -2.31 2.77 -1.37
C THR A 47 -2.65 1.65 -2.33
N TYR A 48 -1.61 1.04 -2.90
CA TYR A 48 -1.72 -0.09 -3.80
C TYR A 48 -0.70 -1.15 -3.38
N PRO A 49 -1.11 -2.07 -2.48
CA PRO A 49 -0.25 -3.15 -2.05
C PRO A 49 0.06 -4.11 -3.20
N GLY A 50 1.23 -4.72 -3.14
CA GLY A 50 1.70 -5.69 -4.12
C GLY A 50 2.61 -6.73 -3.48
N ASN A 51 3.30 -7.53 -4.31
CA ASN A 51 4.19 -8.58 -3.85
C ASN A 51 5.50 -7.97 -3.31
N ASN A 52 5.70 -8.03 -1.99
CA ASN A 52 6.84 -7.46 -1.25
C ASN A 52 7.08 -5.98 -1.56
N ARG A 53 6.02 -5.24 -1.81
CA ARG A 53 6.07 -3.79 -2.07
C ARG A 53 4.71 -3.12 -1.87
N VAL A 54 4.74 -1.80 -1.73
CA VAL A 54 3.55 -0.96 -1.78
C VAL A 54 3.83 0.26 -2.65
N ARG A 55 2.86 0.64 -3.48
CA ARG A 55 2.85 1.90 -4.19
C ARG A 55 1.91 2.86 -3.50
N PHE A 56 2.38 4.07 -3.28
CA PHE A 56 1.59 5.19 -2.79
C PHE A 56 1.42 6.22 -3.87
N THR A 57 0.23 6.83 -3.93
CA THR A 57 -0.03 8.05 -4.71
C THR A 57 -0.70 9.07 -3.82
N TRP A 58 -0.33 10.33 -3.98
CA TRP A 58 -0.90 11.45 -3.22
C TRP A 58 -0.82 12.73 -4.02
N GLU A 59 -1.38 13.81 -3.50
CA GLU A 59 -1.25 15.16 -4.03
C GLU A 59 -0.56 16.05 -3.01
N ILE A 60 0.35 16.90 -3.47
CA ILE A 60 0.87 18.03 -2.70
C ILE A 60 -0.04 19.21 -2.97
N ASN A 61 -0.50 19.88 -1.92
CA ASN A 61 -1.28 21.10 -2.03
C ASN A 61 -0.47 22.26 -2.66
N SER A 62 -1.10 23.44 -2.77
CA SER A 62 -0.48 24.61 -3.41
C SER A 62 0.58 25.33 -2.56
N ASP A 63 0.99 24.81 -1.39
CA ASP A 63 2.04 25.40 -0.56
C ASP A 63 3.40 25.31 -1.29
N PRO A 64 3.96 26.44 -1.75
CA PRO A 64 5.19 26.44 -2.54
C PRO A 64 6.44 26.13 -1.74
N ARG A 65 6.37 26.16 -0.41
CA ARG A 65 7.51 25.92 0.49
C ARG A 65 7.89 24.46 0.57
N ILE A 66 6.96 23.54 0.27
CA ILE A 66 7.20 22.11 0.38
C ILE A 66 8.25 21.70 -0.65
N THR A 67 9.39 21.19 -0.17
CA THR A 67 10.51 20.70 -0.99
C THR A 67 10.65 19.19 -0.98
N LYS A 68 10.10 18.52 0.04
CA LYS A 68 10.16 17.06 0.16
C LYS A 68 8.99 16.49 0.96
N VAL A 69 8.68 15.22 0.70
CA VAL A 69 7.81 14.37 1.52
C VAL A 69 8.66 13.28 2.13
N VAL A 70 8.53 13.08 3.43
CA VAL A 70 9.18 11.98 4.14
C VAL A 70 8.12 10.98 4.55
N LEU A 71 8.33 9.73 4.17
CA LEU A 71 7.55 8.59 4.57
C LEU A 71 8.32 7.87 5.67
N TYR A 72 7.69 7.68 6.81
CA TYR A 72 8.23 6.93 7.94
C TYR A 72 7.44 5.65 8.14
N TRP A 73 8.10 4.60 8.65
CA TRP A 73 7.47 3.36 9.13
C TRP A 73 8.30 2.77 10.27
N ASN A 74 7.89 1.64 10.82
CA ASN A 74 8.59 0.97 11.92
C ASN A 74 8.86 1.95 13.10
N GLU A 75 7.79 2.61 13.60
CA GLU A 75 7.88 3.61 14.68
C GLU A 75 8.88 4.75 14.37
N ARG A 76 8.95 5.14 13.08
CA ARG A 76 9.86 6.15 12.54
C ARG A 76 11.35 5.78 12.56
N ASN A 77 11.69 4.50 12.85
CA ASN A 77 13.07 4.03 12.75
C ASN A 77 13.55 3.95 11.29
N ASP A 78 12.61 3.74 10.37
CA ASP A 78 12.87 3.67 8.93
C ASP A 78 12.17 4.81 8.22
N SER A 79 12.76 5.27 7.12
CA SER A 79 12.17 6.33 6.31
C SER A 79 12.67 6.33 4.88
N THR A 80 11.89 6.94 3.99
CA THR A 80 12.31 7.32 2.64
C THR A 80 11.89 8.75 2.33
N ILE A 81 12.64 9.41 1.46
CA ILE A 81 12.42 10.81 1.08
C ILE A 81 12.06 10.89 -0.39
N VAL A 82 10.96 11.57 -0.70
CA VAL A 82 10.54 11.89 -2.06
C VAL A 82 10.68 13.40 -2.26
N GLN A 83 11.55 13.80 -3.19
CA GLN A 83 11.77 15.21 -3.51
C GLN A 83 10.58 15.78 -4.26
N VAL A 84 10.20 17.01 -3.92
CA VAL A 84 9.11 17.74 -4.58
C VAL A 84 9.70 18.76 -5.53
N ASN A 85 9.67 18.43 -6.83
CA ASN A 85 10.13 19.33 -7.88
C ASN A 85 8.93 20.04 -8.50
N ARG A 86 8.60 21.20 -7.98
CA ARG A 86 7.44 21.98 -8.45
C ARG A 86 7.84 22.87 -9.64
N THR A 87 7.23 22.62 -10.77
CA THR A 87 7.41 23.43 -12.01
C THR A 87 6.23 24.34 -12.30
N THR A 88 5.06 24.08 -11.68
CA THR A 88 3.82 24.81 -11.89
C THR A 88 3.12 25.10 -10.58
N ALA A 89 2.29 26.15 -10.55
CA ALA A 89 1.42 26.40 -9.42
C ALA A 89 0.27 25.39 -9.36
N GLY A 90 -0.31 25.19 -8.17
CA GLY A 90 -1.45 24.30 -7.96
C GLY A 90 -1.09 23.00 -7.29
N LYS A 91 -2.01 22.02 -7.34
CA LYS A 91 -1.81 20.68 -6.82
C LYS A 91 -0.83 19.90 -7.69
N LEU A 92 0.06 19.16 -7.04
CA LEU A 92 1.07 18.35 -7.70
C LEU A 92 0.84 16.87 -7.36
N PRO A 93 0.52 16.01 -8.35
CA PRO A 93 0.43 14.57 -8.13
C PRO A 93 1.83 13.98 -7.92
N MET A 94 1.95 13.10 -6.94
CA MET A 94 3.18 12.42 -6.56
C MET A 94 2.95 10.94 -6.40
N GLU A 95 4.00 10.15 -6.55
CA GLU A 95 3.98 8.73 -6.27
C GLU A 95 5.33 8.22 -5.79
N THR A 96 5.30 7.09 -5.09
CA THR A 96 6.51 6.33 -4.75
C THR A 96 6.18 4.87 -4.55
N ILE A 97 7.21 4.03 -4.67
CA ILE A 97 7.15 2.60 -4.35
C ILE A 97 8.13 2.33 -3.21
N VAL A 98 7.65 1.63 -2.19
CA VAL A 98 8.48 1.15 -1.08
C VAL A 98 8.50 -0.37 -1.12
N ASN A 99 9.69 -0.96 -1.19
CA ASN A 99 9.88 -2.40 -1.16
C ASN A 99 10.08 -2.84 0.29
N LEU A 100 9.19 -3.69 0.79
CA LEU A 100 9.22 -4.22 2.14
C LEU A 100 8.73 -5.67 2.12
N PRO A 101 9.22 -6.52 3.02
CA PRO A 101 8.69 -7.86 3.19
C PRO A 101 7.18 -7.87 3.48
N GLU A 102 6.55 -9.02 3.28
CA GLU A 102 5.17 -9.23 3.65
C GLU A 102 4.92 -8.90 5.13
N GLY A 103 3.86 -8.14 5.38
CA GLY A 103 3.48 -7.72 6.73
C GLY A 103 2.52 -6.54 6.72
N THR A 104 2.07 -6.17 7.91
CA THR A 104 1.25 -4.96 8.12
C THR A 104 2.14 -3.84 8.64
N TYR A 105 2.07 -2.69 7.97
CA TYR A 105 2.86 -1.51 8.28
C TYR A 105 1.96 -0.31 8.49
N ILE A 106 2.34 0.56 9.41
CA ILE A 106 1.78 1.89 9.55
C ILE A 106 2.79 2.88 8.97
N PHE A 107 2.38 3.58 7.92
CA PHE A 107 3.17 4.64 7.31
C PHE A 107 2.68 5.99 7.79
N GLU A 108 3.62 6.88 8.07
CA GLU A 108 3.37 8.27 8.45
C GLU A 108 4.03 9.19 7.42
N PHE A 109 3.24 10.04 6.78
CA PHE A 109 3.70 10.98 5.77
C PHE A 109 3.82 12.36 6.39
N ALA A 110 4.93 13.03 6.18
CA ALA A 110 5.12 14.43 6.53
C ALA A 110 5.76 15.20 5.38
N THR A 111 5.25 16.36 5.07
CA THR A 111 5.90 17.31 4.16
C THR A 111 6.93 18.13 4.92
N LYS A 112 7.98 18.56 4.27
CA LYS A 112 9.00 19.46 4.84
C LYS A 112 9.42 20.52 3.84
N ASP A 113 9.88 21.64 4.37
CA ASP A 113 10.56 22.68 3.62
C ASP A 113 12.08 22.69 3.91
N ASP A 114 12.80 23.64 3.35
CA ASP A 114 14.25 23.77 3.55
C ASP A 114 14.62 24.53 4.83
N ASP A 115 13.65 25.21 5.44
CA ASP A 115 13.83 25.93 6.71
C ASP A 115 13.63 25.01 7.93
N GLY A 116 13.25 23.75 7.72
CA GLY A 116 13.06 22.73 8.76
C GLY A 116 11.64 22.66 9.30
N HIS A 117 10.69 23.39 8.73
CA HIS A 117 9.28 23.24 9.09
C HIS A 117 8.74 21.91 8.56
N GLN A 118 7.78 21.34 9.29
CA GLN A 118 7.18 20.05 8.98
C GLN A 118 5.66 20.13 9.15
N SER A 119 4.93 19.38 8.33
CA SER A 119 3.49 19.21 8.50
C SER A 119 3.12 18.32 9.68
N LEU A 120 1.85 18.27 10.02
CA LEU A 120 1.29 17.14 10.77
C LEU A 120 1.43 15.86 9.94
N TYR A 121 1.46 14.72 10.64
CA TYR A 121 1.55 13.42 9.98
C TYR A 121 0.20 12.99 9.41
N VAL A 122 0.24 12.38 8.24
CA VAL A 122 -0.89 11.63 7.66
C VAL A 122 -0.55 10.16 7.77
N GLU A 123 -1.35 9.41 8.52
CA GLU A 123 -1.12 7.99 8.78
C GLU A 123 -1.92 7.10 7.82
N GLN A 124 -1.30 5.99 7.42
CA GLN A 124 -1.94 4.98 6.58
C GLN A 124 -1.45 3.58 6.95
N SER A 125 -2.38 2.72 7.34
CA SER A 125 -2.10 1.29 7.52
C SER A 125 -2.17 0.58 6.18
N VAL A 126 -1.21 -0.32 5.92
CA VAL A 126 -1.10 -1.09 4.67
C VAL A 126 -0.69 -2.52 4.99
N GLU A 127 -1.34 -3.48 4.36
CA GLU A 127 -0.92 -4.88 4.33
C GLU A 127 -0.17 -5.14 3.02
N ILE A 128 1.10 -5.51 3.11
CA ILE A 128 1.95 -5.89 1.97
C ILE A 128 1.90 -7.40 1.84
N TYR A 129 1.67 -7.88 0.62
CA TYR A 129 1.56 -9.29 0.29
C TYR A 129 2.92 -9.92 0.03
N GLY A 130 3.01 -11.25 0.16
CA GLY A 130 4.20 -12.02 -0.13
C GLY A 130 3.97 -13.52 -0.03
N ASP A 131 4.99 -14.24 0.44
CA ASP A 131 5.01 -15.70 0.41
C ASP A 131 3.90 -16.37 1.23
N LYS A 132 3.47 -15.77 2.35
CA LYS A 132 2.38 -16.32 3.16
C LYS A 132 1.06 -16.28 2.40
N LEU A 133 0.78 -15.15 1.73
CA LEU A 133 -0.41 -15.06 0.88
C LEU A 133 -0.33 -16.10 -0.24
N ILE A 134 0.80 -16.22 -0.94
CA ILE A 134 1.00 -17.17 -2.05
C ILE A 134 0.66 -18.60 -1.59
N GLN A 135 1.08 -18.99 -0.39
CA GLN A 135 0.79 -20.33 0.17
C GLN A 135 -0.70 -20.58 0.44
N THR A 136 -1.51 -19.54 0.55
CA THR A 136 -2.96 -19.65 0.78
C THR A 136 -3.78 -19.61 -0.50
N LEU A 137 -3.21 -19.08 -1.59
CA LEU A 137 -3.88 -18.99 -2.87
C LEU A 137 -4.13 -20.37 -3.46
N ARG A 138 -5.27 -20.53 -4.10
CA ARG A 138 -5.69 -21.80 -4.70
C ARG A 138 -5.85 -21.65 -6.20
N ASN A 139 -5.37 -22.64 -6.94
CA ASN A 139 -5.60 -22.72 -8.37
C ASN A 139 -7.08 -23.05 -8.67
N ARG A 140 -7.55 -22.59 -9.83
CA ARG A 140 -8.80 -23.07 -10.40
C ARG A 140 -8.78 -24.61 -10.45
N SER A 141 -9.85 -25.23 -10.04
CA SER A 141 -9.93 -26.68 -10.00
C SER A 141 -10.21 -27.26 -11.38
N VAL A 142 -9.48 -28.31 -11.71
CA VAL A 142 -9.77 -29.19 -12.86
C VAL A 142 -10.88 -30.14 -12.43
N GLU A 143 -11.91 -30.27 -13.25
CA GLU A 143 -13.03 -31.18 -13.06
C GLU A 143 -12.71 -32.55 -13.64
N ASP A 144 -12.19 -32.59 -14.88
CA ASP A 144 -11.85 -33.81 -15.60
C ASP A 144 -10.73 -33.58 -16.61
N ILE A 145 -9.93 -34.62 -16.84
CA ILE A 145 -8.93 -34.68 -17.90
C ILE A 145 -9.20 -35.97 -18.66
N SER A 146 -9.63 -35.84 -19.91
CA SER A 146 -10.04 -36.99 -20.71
C SER A 146 -9.47 -36.96 -22.13
N ASP A 147 -9.06 -38.11 -22.63
CA ASP A 147 -8.64 -38.23 -24.00
C ASP A 147 -9.85 -38.09 -24.94
N ILE A 148 -9.68 -37.31 -26.00
CA ILE A 148 -10.72 -37.13 -27.00
C ILE A 148 -10.49 -38.12 -28.15
N SER A 149 -9.36 -38.02 -28.83
CA SER A 149 -8.83 -38.92 -29.86
C SER A 149 -7.62 -38.24 -30.53
N GLY A 150 -6.76 -39.03 -31.18
CA GLY A 150 -5.71 -38.48 -32.04
C GLY A 150 -4.70 -37.58 -31.34
N ASN A 151 -4.22 -38.02 -30.17
CA ASN A 151 -3.21 -37.30 -29.40
C ASN A 151 -3.69 -35.94 -28.86
N SER A 152 -5.01 -35.81 -28.58
CA SER A 152 -5.64 -34.63 -28.03
C SER A 152 -6.38 -34.95 -26.73
N THR A 153 -6.18 -34.12 -25.72
CA THR A 153 -6.78 -34.23 -24.39
C THR A 153 -7.66 -33.03 -24.08
N LYS A 154 -8.81 -33.26 -23.51
CA LYS A 154 -9.72 -32.24 -23.01
C LYS A 154 -9.54 -32.05 -21.52
N VAL A 155 -9.34 -30.83 -21.10
CA VAL A 155 -9.37 -30.40 -19.70
C VAL A 155 -10.69 -29.67 -19.44
N SER A 156 -11.51 -30.20 -18.56
CA SER A 156 -12.74 -29.56 -18.11
C SER A 156 -12.51 -28.85 -16.77
N TRP A 157 -13.13 -27.68 -16.61
CA TRP A 157 -12.87 -26.80 -15.47
C TRP A 157 -14.13 -26.64 -14.60
N TYR A 158 -13.94 -26.64 -13.29
CA TYR A 158 -15.00 -26.15 -12.41
C TYR A 158 -15.22 -24.65 -12.60
N PRO A 159 -16.44 -24.16 -12.37
CA PRO A 159 -16.71 -22.72 -12.30
C PRO A 159 -15.81 -22.04 -11.26
N ILE A 160 -15.43 -20.81 -11.53
CA ILE A 160 -14.63 -20.00 -10.61
C ILE A 160 -15.53 -19.48 -9.49
N GLU A 161 -15.20 -19.83 -8.25
CA GLU A 161 -15.83 -19.29 -7.05
C GLU A 161 -15.03 -18.12 -6.46
N ASP A 162 -13.69 -18.15 -6.60
CA ASP A 162 -12.78 -17.12 -6.12
C ASP A 162 -12.65 -16.00 -7.15
N LEU A 163 -13.36 -14.88 -6.91
CA LEU A 163 -13.38 -13.71 -7.79
C LEU A 163 -12.05 -12.96 -7.87
N THR A 164 -11.07 -13.30 -7.04
CA THR A 164 -9.71 -12.73 -7.15
C THR A 164 -8.94 -13.33 -8.32
N ILE A 165 -9.30 -14.52 -8.81
CA ILE A 165 -8.66 -15.13 -9.98
C ILE A 165 -8.95 -14.29 -11.23
N GLN A 166 -7.88 -13.83 -11.86
CA GLN A 166 -7.96 -13.05 -13.10
C GLN A 166 -7.91 -13.93 -14.34
N TYR A 167 -7.09 -14.96 -14.30
CA TYR A 167 -6.95 -15.98 -15.34
C TYR A 167 -6.19 -17.18 -14.76
N THR A 168 -6.21 -18.29 -15.48
CA THR A 168 -5.42 -19.47 -15.18
C THR A 168 -4.44 -19.73 -16.31
N THR A 169 -3.22 -20.09 -15.99
CA THR A 169 -2.20 -20.52 -16.94
C THR A 169 -2.00 -22.03 -16.79
N ILE A 170 -1.93 -22.73 -17.90
CA ILE A 170 -1.50 -24.12 -17.94
C ILE A 170 -0.19 -24.23 -18.69
N LYS A 171 0.69 -25.14 -18.23
CA LYS A 171 1.94 -25.50 -18.90
C LYS A 171 2.00 -27.00 -19.06
N TYR A 172 2.48 -27.44 -20.23
CA TYR A 172 2.66 -28.84 -20.54
C TYR A 172 3.69 -29.01 -21.65
N LEU A 173 4.20 -30.22 -21.84
CA LEU A 173 5.06 -30.58 -22.97
C LEU A 173 4.22 -31.06 -24.14
N ASP A 174 4.40 -30.41 -25.28
CA ASP A 174 3.80 -30.81 -26.55
C ASP A 174 4.78 -31.76 -27.31
N PHE A 175 4.37 -32.99 -27.53
CA PHE A 175 5.07 -34.04 -28.24
C PHE A 175 4.56 -34.20 -29.68
N SER A 176 3.98 -33.20 -30.32
CA SER A 176 3.59 -33.26 -31.73
C SER A 176 4.80 -33.58 -32.61
N ASP A 177 6.00 -33.13 -32.21
CA ASP A 177 7.28 -33.66 -32.68
C ASP A 177 7.91 -34.51 -31.58
N PRO A 178 7.90 -35.86 -31.69
CA PRO A 178 8.43 -36.78 -30.67
C PRO A 178 9.91 -36.59 -30.36
N ASP A 179 10.69 -36.12 -31.33
CA ASP A 179 12.15 -35.98 -31.23
C ASP A 179 12.54 -34.62 -30.63
N SER A 180 11.60 -33.66 -30.60
CA SER A 180 11.83 -32.30 -30.08
C SER A 180 10.59 -31.78 -29.33
N PRO A 181 10.26 -32.33 -28.13
CA PRO A 181 9.13 -31.82 -27.34
C PRO A 181 9.33 -30.36 -26.95
N THR A 182 8.26 -29.57 -26.99
CA THR A 182 8.29 -28.14 -26.67
C THR A 182 7.36 -27.83 -25.53
N GLU A 183 7.82 -26.98 -24.61
CA GLU A 183 6.94 -26.45 -23.55
C GLU A 183 5.90 -25.50 -24.15
N LYS A 184 4.64 -25.77 -23.87
CA LYS A 184 3.50 -24.91 -24.20
C LYS A 184 2.97 -24.26 -22.96
N LYS A 185 2.65 -22.98 -23.08
CA LYS A 185 2.00 -22.17 -22.07
C LYS A 185 0.74 -21.56 -22.66
N LEU A 186 -0.42 -21.87 -22.08
CA LEU A 186 -1.72 -21.36 -22.49
C LEU A 186 -2.36 -20.59 -21.37
N ARG A 187 -2.97 -19.45 -21.69
CA ARG A 187 -3.80 -18.67 -20.78
C ARG A 187 -5.26 -19.08 -20.99
N ILE A 188 -5.93 -19.42 -19.91
CA ILE A 188 -7.32 -19.83 -19.85
C ILE A 188 -8.11 -18.72 -19.19
N GLU A 189 -9.08 -18.18 -19.90
CA GLU A 189 -9.95 -17.14 -19.35
C GLU A 189 -10.99 -17.74 -18.40
N ASN A 190 -11.49 -16.90 -17.49
CA ASN A 190 -12.41 -17.35 -16.42
C ASN A 190 -13.74 -17.92 -16.94
N THR A 191 -14.12 -17.53 -18.16
CA THR A 191 -15.36 -17.99 -18.82
C THR A 191 -15.20 -19.31 -19.58
N GLU A 192 -13.97 -19.77 -19.81
CA GLU A 192 -13.72 -21.02 -20.49
C GLU A 192 -13.97 -22.19 -19.54
N MET A 193 -14.84 -23.11 -19.94
CA MET A 193 -15.17 -24.30 -19.17
C MET A 193 -14.48 -25.55 -19.68
N GLU A 194 -13.95 -25.53 -20.88
CA GLU A 194 -13.22 -26.63 -21.51
C GLU A 194 -12.04 -26.09 -22.31
N THR A 195 -10.92 -26.82 -22.28
CA THR A 195 -9.70 -26.49 -23.04
C THR A 195 -9.19 -27.76 -23.71
N THR A 196 -8.97 -27.71 -25.03
CA THR A 196 -8.40 -28.83 -25.78
C THR A 196 -6.91 -28.64 -25.95
N LEU A 197 -6.12 -29.61 -25.55
CA LEU A 197 -4.68 -29.66 -25.69
C LEU A 197 -4.28 -30.73 -26.72
N SER A 198 -3.22 -30.45 -27.47
CA SER A 198 -2.70 -31.38 -28.47
C SER A 198 -1.25 -31.78 -28.16
N GLY A 199 -0.80 -32.87 -28.73
CA GLY A 199 0.57 -33.37 -28.53
C GLY A 199 0.81 -33.95 -27.16
N ILE A 200 -0.23 -34.41 -26.46
CA ILE A 200 -0.13 -34.95 -25.11
C ILE A 200 0.29 -36.42 -25.15
N ARG A 201 1.08 -36.84 -24.16
CA ARG A 201 1.38 -38.26 -23.85
C ARG A 201 0.82 -38.62 -22.48
N SER A 202 0.30 -39.86 -22.36
CA SER A 202 -0.10 -40.42 -21.09
C SER A 202 1.07 -40.44 -20.10
N GLY A 203 0.80 -40.10 -18.83
CA GLY A 203 1.79 -39.99 -17.77
C GLY A 203 2.61 -38.72 -17.73
N GLU A 204 2.44 -37.81 -18.68
CA GLU A 204 3.06 -36.45 -18.63
C GLU A 204 2.29 -35.51 -17.69
N ILE A 205 2.95 -34.44 -17.29
CA ILE A 205 2.42 -33.50 -16.29
C ILE A 205 1.82 -32.24 -16.95
N LEU A 206 0.61 -31.89 -16.50
CA LEU A 206 -0.03 -30.61 -16.69
C LEU A 206 0.17 -29.76 -15.43
N GLU A 207 0.86 -28.64 -15.54
CA GLU A 207 0.97 -27.65 -14.46
C GLU A 207 -0.12 -26.60 -14.61
N VAL A 208 -0.84 -26.33 -13.53
CA VAL A 208 -1.91 -25.31 -13.47
C VAL A 208 -1.53 -24.24 -12.47
N VAL A 209 -1.57 -22.98 -12.90
CA VAL A 209 -1.27 -21.78 -12.09
C VAL A 209 -2.33 -20.73 -12.31
N SER A 210 -3.05 -20.34 -11.28
CA SER A 210 -3.99 -19.24 -11.32
C SER A 210 -3.35 -17.95 -10.81
N SER A 211 -3.56 -16.86 -11.57
CA SER A 211 -3.12 -15.52 -11.21
C SER A 211 -4.24 -14.78 -10.49
N HIS A 212 -3.96 -14.34 -9.28
CA HIS A 212 -4.90 -13.63 -8.40
C HIS A 212 -4.59 -12.14 -8.35
N LEU A 213 -5.62 -11.31 -8.30
CA LEU A 213 -5.51 -9.90 -7.99
C LEU A 213 -6.19 -9.65 -6.63
N PRO A 214 -5.43 -9.50 -5.54
CA PRO A 214 -6.00 -9.17 -4.23
C PRO A 214 -6.77 -7.86 -4.24
N ALA A 215 -7.69 -7.68 -3.29
CA ALA A 215 -8.45 -6.44 -3.15
C ALA A 215 -7.51 -5.23 -3.01
N ASN A 216 -7.75 -4.19 -3.80
CA ASN A 216 -6.90 -2.99 -3.91
C ASN A 216 -5.46 -3.24 -4.38
N GLY A 217 -5.09 -4.49 -4.70
CA GLY A 217 -3.81 -4.83 -5.27
C GLY A 217 -3.66 -4.30 -6.70
N ARG A 218 -2.43 -4.07 -7.13
CA ARG A 218 -2.10 -3.75 -8.53
C ARG A 218 -1.31 -4.85 -9.21
N ASP A 219 -0.65 -5.66 -8.42
CA ASP A 219 0.15 -6.78 -8.91
C ASP A 219 -0.69 -8.05 -8.87
N SER A 220 -0.72 -8.76 -9.98
CA SER A 220 -1.20 -10.13 -9.96
C SER A 220 -0.17 -11.01 -9.26
N ILE A 221 -0.67 -11.91 -8.43
CA ILE A 221 0.13 -12.86 -7.66
C ILE A 221 -0.26 -14.27 -8.10
N ASP A 222 0.72 -15.05 -8.53
CA ASP A 222 0.49 -16.41 -8.97
C ASP A 222 0.40 -17.34 -7.74
N ALA A 223 -0.60 -18.22 -7.74
CA ALA A 223 -0.67 -19.32 -6.79
C ALA A 223 0.49 -20.32 -7.04
N LEU A 224 0.79 -21.14 -6.05
CA LEU A 224 1.76 -22.22 -6.26
C LEU A 224 1.25 -23.18 -7.34
N PRO A 225 2.13 -23.69 -8.21
CA PRO A 225 1.75 -24.64 -9.25
C PRO A 225 1.06 -25.88 -8.67
N LYS A 226 0.01 -26.33 -9.34
CA LYS A 226 -0.64 -27.60 -9.06
C LYS A 226 -0.48 -28.52 -10.27
N GLU A 227 0.03 -29.68 -10.02
CA GLU A 227 0.31 -30.67 -11.04
C GLU A 227 -0.84 -31.66 -11.17
N TYR A 228 -1.11 -32.09 -12.41
CA TYR A 228 -2.05 -33.15 -12.78
C TYR A 228 -1.37 -34.05 -13.80
N GLU A 229 -1.57 -35.34 -13.68
CA GLU A 229 -1.06 -36.34 -14.66
C GLU A 229 -2.11 -36.53 -15.75
N PHE A 230 -1.65 -36.61 -17.00
CA PHE A 230 -2.50 -36.93 -18.12
C PHE A 230 -2.79 -38.47 -18.13
N PRO A 231 -4.05 -38.85 -18.39
CA PRO A 231 -4.48 -40.24 -18.40
C PRO A 231 -3.78 -41.11 -19.47
#